data_67287ed6c6be50af1f4375bc44fde5ca
#
_entry.id   67287ed6c6be50af1f4375bc44fde5ca
#
_cell.length_a   1.000
_cell.length_b   1.000
_cell.length_c   1.000
_cell.angle_alpha   90.00
_cell.angle_beta   90.00
_cell.angle_gamma   90.00
#
_symmetry.space_group_name_H-M   'P 1'
#
loop_
_entity.id
_entity.type
_entity.pdbx_description
1 polymer ?
#
loop_
_entity_poly.entity_id
_entity_poly.type
_entity_poly.pdbx_seq_one_letter_code
_entity_poly.pdbx_strand_id
1 'polypeptide(L)'
;MNIEKVCFKNERNDNLIGYYFSPDQYENKSPILFAPSIGIKQSYYRNFCQWLCQQGHPVLSFDFNGIGESLKESPAKSTAAIRYWGEYDLPAAIDCLLEKTLAKKIILVGHGVGGQLMGLSHNYDKLSHVVGIASSAGFIGNMQGLFKWKAWFFFNIYIPLCHLFFGYTKTKVIGIGED
;
A
#
# COMPACT_ATOMS: atom_id res chain seq x y z
N MET A 1 -23.88 -3.10 1.07
CA MET A 1 -22.47 -2.90 0.67
C MET A 1 -22.18 -3.77 -0.55
N ASN A 2 -21.67 -3.18 -1.62
CA ASN A 2 -21.18 -3.90 -2.80
C ASN A 2 -19.65 -3.90 -2.83
N ILE A 3 -19.04 -4.98 -3.32
CA ILE A 3 -17.58 -5.12 -3.45
C ILE A 3 -17.27 -5.43 -4.91
N GLU A 4 -16.52 -4.56 -5.55
CA GLU A 4 -16.12 -4.66 -6.95
C GLU A 4 -14.60 -4.82 -7.05
N LYS A 5 -14.14 -5.84 -7.79
CA LYS A 5 -12.72 -5.94 -8.16
C LYS A 5 -12.43 -4.93 -9.26
N VAL A 6 -11.41 -4.10 -9.05
CA VAL A 6 -10.99 -3.07 -10.01
C VAL A 6 -9.57 -3.33 -10.49
N CYS A 7 -9.33 -3.03 -11.75
CA CYS A 7 -8.00 -3.04 -12.35
C CYS A 7 -7.72 -1.67 -12.94
N PHE A 8 -6.63 -1.05 -12.54
CA PHE A 8 -6.21 0.27 -13.04
C PHE A 8 -4.71 0.25 -13.31
N LYS A 9 -4.23 1.24 -14.06
CA LYS A 9 -2.84 1.32 -14.47
C LYS A 9 -2.15 2.51 -13.84
N ASN A 10 -0.90 2.32 -13.45
CA ASN A 10 -0.02 3.43 -13.12
C ASN A 10 0.64 4.04 -14.38
N GLU A 11 1.36 5.13 -14.25
CA GLU A 11 2.05 5.82 -15.35
C GLU A 11 3.14 4.98 -16.02
N ARG A 12 3.62 3.93 -15.35
CA ARG A 12 4.56 2.95 -15.92
C ARG A 12 3.86 1.83 -16.70
N ASN A 13 2.53 1.93 -16.87
CA ASN A 13 1.69 0.93 -17.51
C ASN A 13 1.63 -0.42 -16.75
N ASP A 14 1.95 -0.42 -15.45
CA ASP A 14 1.74 -1.58 -14.59
C ASP A 14 0.27 -1.69 -14.19
N ASN A 15 -0.29 -2.90 -14.27
CA ASN A 15 -1.65 -3.14 -13.80
C ASN A 15 -1.64 -3.33 -12.29
N LEU A 16 -2.47 -2.58 -11.61
CA LEU A 16 -2.73 -2.69 -10.19
C LEU A 16 -4.12 -3.25 -9.96
N ILE A 17 -4.24 -4.15 -9.00
CA ILE A 17 -5.50 -4.78 -8.64
C ILE A 17 -5.94 -4.25 -7.28
N GLY A 18 -7.19 -3.79 -7.23
CA GLY A 18 -7.83 -3.29 -6.03
C GLY A 18 -9.22 -3.87 -5.83
N TYR A 19 -9.80 -3.59 -4.67
CA TYR A 19 -11.19 -3.84 -4.35
C TYR A 19 -11.84 -2.55 -3.90
N TYR A 20 -12.89 -2.16 -4.61
CA TYR A 20 -13.72 -1.02 -4.28
C TYR A 20 -14.94 -1.48 -3.49
N PHE A 21 -15.12 -0.91 -2.32
CA PHE A 21 -16.25 -1.15 -1.42
C PHE A 21 -17.15 0.07 -1.48
N SER A 22 -18.38 -0.10 -1.96
CA SER A 22 -19.39 0.95 -1.98
C SER A 22 -20.46 0.72 -0.92
N PRO A 23 -20.80 1.73 -0.10
CA PRO A 23 -21.86 1.61 0.89
C PRO A 23 -23.23 1.55 0.21
N ASP A 24 -24.23 0.90 0.86
CA ASP A 24 -25.61 0.83 0.35
C ASP A 24 -26.28 2.20 0.33
N GLN A 25 -25.94 3.04 1.32
CA GLN A 25 -26.38 4.42 1.40
C GLN A 25 -25.16 5.33 1.34
N TYR A 26 -25.13 6.18 0.33
CA TYR A 26 -24.07 7.15 0.16
C TYR A 26 -24.38 8.42 0.97
N GLU A 27 -23.87 8.51 2.17
CA GLU A 27 -24.06 9.66 3.09
C GLU A 27 -23.15 10.84 2.79
N ASN A 28 -22.59 10.94 1.60
CA ASN A 28 -21.63 11.98 1.19
C ASN A 28 -20.37 12.04 2.08
N LYS A 29 -19.99 10.90 2.68
CA LYS A 29 -18.75 10.79 3.46
C LYS A 29 -17.54 10.73 2.54
N SER A 30 -16.42 11.28 3.01
CA SER A 30 -15.17 11.29 2.26
C SER A 30 -14.72 9.88 1.89
N PRO A 31 -14.35 9.61 0.64
CA PRO A 31 -13.80 8.33 0.25
C PRO A 31 -12.46 8.05 0.96
N ILE A 32 -12.17 6.79 1.22
CA ILE A 32 -10.96 6.33 1.89
C ILE A 32 -10.16 5.44 0.95
N LEU A 33 -8.90 5.83 0.69
CA LEU A 33 -7.91 4.95 0.08
C LEU A 33 -7.14 4.23 1.18
N PHE A 34 -7.15 2.91 1.17
CA PHE A 34 -6.34 2.11 2.08
C PHE A 34 -5.06 1.61 1.38
N ALA A 35 -3.90 2.08 1.84
CA ALA A 35 -2.59 1.69 1.34
C ALA A 35 -1.93 0.67 2.29
N PRO A 36 -1.65 -0.57 1.82
CA PRO A 36 -1.11 -1.65 2.65
C PRO A 36 0.36 -1.43 3.01
N SER A 37 0.84 -2.21 3.98
CA SER A 37 2.26 -2.25 4.34
C SER A 37 3.06 -3.14 3.39
N ILE A 38 4.38 -3.01 3.45
CA ILE A 38 5.30 -3.86 2.68
C ILE A 38 5.09 -5.35 3.01
N GLY A 39 4.99 -6.20 1.99
CA GLY A 39 4.86 -7.64 2.15
C GLY A 39 3.50 -8.12 2.66
N ILE A 40 2.51 -7.23 2.81
CA ILE A 40 1.15 -7.57 3.25
C ILE A 40 0.18 -7.30 2.12
N LYS A 41 -0.60 -8.31 1.74
CA LYS A 41 -1.61 -8.21 0.68
C LYS A 41 -2.82 -7.40 1.17
N GLN A 42 -3.51 -6.73 0.25
CA GLN A 42 -4.74 -6.00 0.56
C GLN A 42 -5.83 -6.89 1.19
N SER A 43 -5.84 -8.18 0.89
CA SER A 43 -6.80 -9.14 1.44
C SER A 43 -6.79 -9.21 2.97
N TYR A 44 -5.63 -8.98 3.60
CA TYR A 44 -5.49 -8.90 5.05
C TYR A 44 -6.36 -7.82 5.69
N TYR A 45 -6.52 -6.71 4.98
CA TYR A 45 -7.26 -5.54 5.48
C TYR A 45 -8.74 -5.56 5.09
N ARG A 46 -9.20 -6.62 4.44
CA ARG A 46 -10.56 -6.71 3.90
C ARG A 46 -11.64 -6.42 4.95
N ASN A 47 -11.53 -7.02 6.13
CA ASN A 47 -12.52 -6.81 7.20
C ASN A 47 -12.53 -5.36 7.70
N PHE A 48 -11.37 -4.72 7.77
CA PHE A 48 -11.27 -3.31 8.16
C PHE A 48 -11.85 -2.39 7.08
N CYS A 49 -11.58 -2.64 5.80
CA CYS A 49 -12.17 -1.90 4.70
C CYS A 49 -13.70 -2.07 4.63
N GLN A 50 -14.20 -3.28 4.91
CA GLN A 50 -15.63 -3.53 5.01
C GLN A 50 -16.26 -2.75 6.17
N TRP A 51 -15.61 -2.73 7.33
CA TRP A 51 -16.08 -1.95 8.47
C TRP A 51 -16.15 -0.46 8.16
N LEU A 52 -15.10 0.12 7.54
CA LEU A 52 -15.11 1.52 7.10
C LEU A 52 -16.25 1.79 6.11
N CYS A 53 -16.50 0.86 5.18
CA CYS A 53 -17.61 0.97 4.23
C CYS A 53 -18.97 0.92 4.93
N GLN A 54 -19.15 0.06 5.95
CA GLN A 54 -20.35 0.01 6.78
C GLN A 54 -20.58 1.30 7.57
N GLN A 55 -19.51 2.07 7.85
CA GLN A 55 -19.62 3.41 8.42
C GLN A 55 -20.01 4.48 7.37
N GLY A 56 -20.31 4.09 6.13
CA GLY A 56 -20.77 4.98 5.06
C GLY A 56 -19.66 5.58 4.19
N HIS A 57 -18.41 5.16 4.34
CA HIS A 57 -17.30 5.61 3.51
C HIS A 57 -17.13 4.71 2.28
N PRO A 58 -17.10 5.23 1.04
CA PRO A 58 -16.53 4.49 -0.08
C PRO A 58 -15.06 4.18 0.19
N VAL A 59 -14.63 2.93 -0.04
CA VAL A 59 -13.26 2.51 0.25
C VAL A 59 -12.63 1.84 -0.95
N LEU A 60 -11.39 2.18 -1.27
CA LEU A 60 -10.55 1.43 -2.21
C LEU A 60 -9.34 0.87 -1.44
N SER A 61 -9.15 -0.44 -1.49
CA SER A 61 -7.89 -1.09 -1.14
C SER A 61 -7.23 -1.63 -2.40
N PHE A 62 -5.91 -1.75 -2.43
CA PHE A 62 -5.19 -2.26 -3.60
C PHE A 62 -3.87 -2.92 -3.19
N ASP A 63 -3.34 -3.77 -4.04
CA ASP A 63 -1.97 -4.29 -3.92
C ASP A 63 -1.01 -3.41 -4.72
N PHE A 64 0.11 -3.03 -4.11
CA PHE A 64 1.20 -2.38 -4.83
C PHE A 64 1.79 -3.31 -5.90
N ASN A 65 2.38 -2.73 -6.93
CA ASN A 65 3.06 -3.49 -8.00
C ASN A 65 4.07 -4.49 -7.40
N GLY A 66 3.99 -5.73 -7.86
CA GLY A 66 4.84 -6.81 -7.35
C GLY A 66 4.36 -7.48 -6.06
N ILE A 67 3.19 -7.09 -5.54
CA ILE A 67 2.57 -7.68 -4.34
C ILE A 67 1.21 -8.29 -4.71
N GLY A 68 0.84 -9.36 -4.03
CA GLY A 68 -0.49 -9.96 -4.07
C GLY A 68 -1.01 -10.19 -5.48
N GLU A 69 -2.19 -9.67 -5.78
CA GLU A 69 -2.83 -9.80 -7.10
C GLU A 69 -2.24 -8.86 -8.16
N SER A 70 -1.46 -7.84 -7.75
CA SER A 70 -0.70 -6.97 -8.66
C SER A 70 0.66 -7.54 -9.06
N LEU A 71 1.01 -8.73 -8.58
CA LEU A 71 2.21 -9.47 -8.99
C LEU A 71 1.91 -10.22 -10.30
N LYS A 72 2.55 -9.82 -11.40
CA LYS A 72 2.37 -10.45 -12.72
C LYS A 72 3.26 -11.69 -12.93
N GLU A 73 4.45 -11.67 -12.34
CA GLU A 73 5.49 -12.68 -12.52
C GLU A 73 6.01 -13.16 -11.16
N SER A 74 6.98 -14.08 -11.17
CA SER A 74 7.61 -14.48 -9.90
C SER A 74 8.30 -13.28 -9.23
N PRO A 75 8.35 -13.19 -7.90
CA PRO A 75 8.99 -12.08 -7.18
C PRO A 75 10.43 -11.81 -7.63
N ALA A 76 11.18 -12.85 -8.03
CA ALA A 76 12.55 -12.75 -8.52
C ALA A 76 12.67 -11.98 -9.86
N LYS A 77 11.60 -11.89 -10.64
CA LYS A 77 11.54 -11.17 -11.91
C LYS A 77 10.87 -9.79 -11.78
N SER A 78 10.30 -9.49 -10.63
CA SER A 78 9.63 -8.22 -10.40
C SER A 78 10.63 -7.06 -10.42
N THR A 79 10.30 -6.01 -11.17
CA THR A 79 11.03 -4.72 -11.18
C THR A 79 10.43 -3.71 -10.21
N ALA A 80 9.52 -4.16 -9.35
CA ALA A 80 8.87 -3.31 -8.35
C ALA A 80 9.90 -2.76 -7.35
N ALA A 81 9.77 -1.49 -7.01
CA ALA A 81 10.57 -0.83 -5.99
C ALA A 81 9.66 0.01 -5.11
N ILE A 82 9.98 0.07 -3.82
CA ILE A 82 9.18 0.85 -2.84
C ILE A 82 9.03 2.32 -3.28
N ARG A 83 10.08 2.90 -3.87
CA ARG A 83 10.02 4.26 -4.41
C ARG A 83 8.94 4.39 -5.49
N TYR A 84 8.82 3.41 -6.40
CA TYR A 84 7.83 3.43 -7.47
C TYR A 84 6.41 3.27 -6.96
N TRP A 85 6.20 2.61 -5.83
CA TRP A 85 4.90 2.55 -5.17
C TRP A 85 4.40 3.96 -4.77
N GLY A 86 5.30 4.80 -4.25
CA GLY A 86 4.96 6.18 -3.90
C GLY A 86 4.84 7.11 -5.09
N GLU A 87 5.71 6.96 -6.10
CA GLU A 87 5.77 7.85 -7.26
C GLU A 87 4.69 7.54 -8.31
N TYR A 88 4.28 6.26 -8.44
CA TYR A 88 3.40 5.82 -9.52
C TYR A 88 2.14 5.08 -9.04
N ASP A 89 2.27 4.11 -8.10
CA ASP A 89 1.13 3.27 -7.73
C ASP A 89 0.14 4.03 -6.84
N LEU A 90 0.64 4.75 -5.84
CA LEU A 90 -0.20 5.52 -4.94
C LEU A 90 -0.97 6.64 -5.66
N PRO A 91 -0.34 7.45 -6.55
CA PRO A 91 -1.07 8.40 -7.37
C PRO A 91 -2.16 7.76 -8.22
N ALA A 92 -1.87 6.64 -8.88
CA ALA A 92 -2.85 5.93 -9.69
C ALA A 92 -4.06 5.42 -8.86
N ALA A 93 -3.81 4.95 -7.64
CA ALA A 93 -4.87 4.51 -6.73
C ALA A 93 -5.72 5.70 -6.22
N ILE A 94 -5.10 6.85 -5.95
CA ILE A 94 -5.80 8.10 -5.60
C ILE A 94 -6.74 8.50 -6.74
N ASP A 95 -6.23 8.54 -7.97
CA ASP A 95 -7.01 8.95 -9.14
C ASP A 95 -8.14 7.96 -9.44
N CYS A 96 -7.88 6.66 -9.36
CA CYS A 96 -8.89 5.62 -9.50
C CYS A 96 -10.06 5.80 -8.52
N LEU A 97 -9.78 6.10 -7.24
CA LEU A 97 -10.84 6.32 -6.25
C LEU A 97 -11.61 7.62 -6.50
N LEU A 98 -10.94 8.68 -6.91
CA LEU A 98 -11.58 9.95 -7.27
C LEU A 98 -12.53 9.78 -8.46
N GLU A 99 -12.09 9.07 -9.50
CA GLU A 99 -12.94 8.77 -10.67
C GLU A 99 -14.18 7.96 -10.31
N LYS A 100 -14.04 6.96 -9.43
CA LYS A 100 -15.16 6.12 -8.99
C LYS A 100 -16.17 6.86 -8.12
N THR A 101 -15.74 7.86 -7.36
CA THR A 101 -16.58 8.55 -6.38
C THR A 101 -16.98 9.95 -6.79
N LEU A 102 -16.37 10.50 -7.85
CA LEU A 102 -16.50 11.88 -8.29
C LEU A 102 -16.20 12.89 -7.17
N ALA A 103 -15.49 12.48 -6.14
CA ALA A 103 -15.06 13.32 -5.03
C ALA A 103 -13.88 14.20 -5.45
N LYS A 104 -13.76 15.37 -4.84
CA LYS A 104 -12.61 16.27 -5.08
C LYS A 104 -11.38 15.90 -4.26
N LYS A 105 -11.59 15.30 -3.09
CA LYS A 105 -10.53 14.90 -2.16
C LYS A 105 -10.91 13.59 -1.46
N ILE A 106 -9.89 12.85 -1.05
CA ILE A 106 -10.01 11.57 -0.35
C ILE A 106 -9.22 11.60 0.96
N ILE A 107 -9.47 10.60 1.81
CA ILE A 107 -8.65 10.31 2.99
C ILE A 107 -7.72 9.16 2.65
N LEU A 108 -6.43 9.30 2.91
CA LEU A 108 -5.48 8.20 2.85
C LEU A 108 -5.34 7.55 4.23
N VAL A 109 -5.61 6.26 4.33
CA VAL A 109 -5.28 5.44 5.50
C VAL A 109 -4.17 4.49 5.10
N GLY A 110 -2.97 4.66 5.64
CA GLY A 110 -1.81 3.86 5.28
C GLY A 110 -1.25 3.10 6.46
N HIS A 111 -0.99 1.81 6.27
CA HIS A 111 -0.28 0.99 7.25
C HIS A 111 1.22 0.92 6.91
N GLY A 112 2.08 1.14 7.91
CA GLY A 112 3.53 1.06 7.74
C GLY A 112 4.02 1.92 6.57
N VAL A 113 4.62 1.26 5.56
CA VAL A 113 5.12 1.91 4.34
C VAL A 113 4.00 2.63 3.58
N GLY A 114 2.79 2.08 3.52
CA GLY A 114 1.66 2.72 2.83
C GLY A 114 1.35 4.13 3.33
N GLY A 115 1.56 4.41 4.62
CA GLY A 115 1.41 5.76 5.17
C GLY A 115 2.64 6.65 4.95
N GLN A 116 3.83 6.07 4.72
CA GLN A 116 5.07 6.83 4.51
C GLN A 116 5.16 7.39 3.09
N LEU A 117 4.59 6.68 2.11
CA LEU A 117 4.79 6.95 0.68
C LEU A 117 4.06 8.21 0.18
N MET A 118 3.15 8.79 0.96
CA MET A 118 2.39 9.98 0.55
C MET A 118 3.27 11.15 0.10
N GLY A 119 4.45 11.30 0.70
CA GLY A 119 5.39 12.37 0.35
C GLY A 119 6.06 12.23 -1.03
N LEU A 120 5.93 11.05 -1.66
CA LEU A 120 6.40 10.80 -3.03
C LEU A 120 5.29 10.95 -4.07
N SER A 121 4.03 11.03 -3.64
CA SER A 121 2.88 11.14 -4.54
C SER A 121 2.76 12.57 -5.07
N HIS A 122 2.80 12.73 -6.39
CA HIS A 122 2.71 14.04 -7.03
C HIS A 122 1.32 14.70 -6.90
N ASN A 123 0.27 13.89 -6.62
CA ASN A 123 -1.11 14.34 -6.44
C ASN A 123 -1.56 14.35 -4.98
N TYR A 124 -0.62 14.53 -4.04
CA TYR A 124 -0.89 14.60 -2.59
C TYR A 124 -1.88 15.71 -2.20
N ASP A 125 -2.01 16.75 -3.02
CA ASP A 125 -2.97 17.86 -2.85
C ASP A 125 -4.43 17.39 -2.94
N LYS A 126 -4.68 16.22 -3.54
CA LYS A 126 -5.97 15.53 -3.58
C LYS A 126 -6.31 14.81 -2.26
N LEU A 127 -5.38 14.73 -1.32
CA LEU A 127 -5.62 14.19 0.02
C LEU A 127 -6.18 15.28 0.93
N SER A 128 -7.32 15.00 1.58
CA SER A 128 -7.88 15.86 2.62
C SER A 128 -7.24 15.60 3.98
N HIS A 129 -6.99 14.32 4.28
CA HIS A 129 -6.36 13.84 5.51
C HIS A 129 -5.50 12.62 5.23
N VAL A 130 -4.51 12.41 6.09
CA VAL A 130 -3.67 11.21 6.08
C VAL A 130 -3.64 10.61 7.48
N VAL A 131 -3.97 9.33 7.57
CA VAL A 131 -3.92 8.55 8.81
C VAL A 131 -2.85 7.47 8.66
N GLY A 132 -1.77 7.60 9.40
CA GLY A 132 -0.69 6.60 9.43
C GLY A 132 -0.90 5.61 10.59
N ILE A 133 -1.09 4.33 10.27
CA ILE A 133 -1.18 3.25 11.25
C ILE A 133 0.20 2.57 11.29
N ALA A 134 0.84 2.55 12.47
CA ALA A 134 2.20 2.00 12.63
C ALA A 134 3.21 2.53 11.58
N SER A 135 2.98 3.73 11.06
CA SER A 135 3.85 4.41 10.09
C SER A 135 4.89 5.23 10.83
N SER A 136 6.15 5.07 10.45
CA SER A 136 7.28 5.81 11.02
C SER A 136 8.13 6.41 9.90
N ALA A 137 9.07 7.29 10.23
CA ALA A 137 10.01 7.81 9.26
C ALA A 137 10.96 6.74 8.67
N GLY A 138 10.99 5.52 9.24
CA GLY A 138 11.84 4.41 8.77
C GLY A 138 13.34 4.65 8.88
N PHE A 139 13.76 5.77 9.48
CA PHE A 139 15.17 6.14 9.55
C PHE A 139 15.89 5.40 10.68
N ILE A 140 16.81 4.52 10.33
CA ILE A 140 17.59 3.70 11.28
C ILE A 140 18.33 4.56 12.33
N GLY A 141 18.70 5.79 11.96
CA GLY A 141 19.38 6.73 12.87
C GLY A 141 18.58 7.04 14.14
N ASN A 142 17.25 7.05 14.03
CA ASN A 142 16.33 7.32 15.16
C ASN A 142 16.04 6.09 16.03
N MET A 143 16.48 4.91 15.60
CA MET A 143 16.29 3.65 16.35
C MET A 143 17.29 3.54 17.48
N GLN A 144 16.91 2.89 18.58
CA GLN A 144 17.75 2.75 19.77
C GLN A 144 18.01 1.28 20.13
N GLY A 145 19.09 1.06 20.89
CA GLY A 145 19.43 -0.22 21.49
C GLY A 145 19.63 -1.36 20.47
N LEU A 146 19.28 -2.57 20.89
CA LEU A 146 19.44 -3.78 20.08
C LEU A 146 18.63 -3.75 18.77
N PHE A 147 17.50 -3.03 18.76
CA PHE A 147 16.65 -2.92 17.58
C PHE A 147 17.37 -2.19 16.44
N LYS A 148 18.17 -1.17 16.73
CA LYS A 148 18.99 -0.46 15.73
C LYS A 148 19.97 -1.41 15.03
N TRP A 149 20.64 -2.27 15.78
CA TRP A 149 21.57 -3.25 15.24
C TRP A 149 20.88 -4.33 14.40
N LYS A 150 19.72 -4.80 14.85
CA LYS A 150 18.89 -5.75 14.08
C LYS A 150 18.43 -5.13 12.76
N ALA A 151 17.95 -3.89 12.78
CA ALA A 151 17.54 -3.17 11.59
C ALA A 151 18.72 -2.94 10.64
N TRP A 152 19.87 -2.51 11.17
CA TRP A 152 21.07 -2.34 10.37
C TRP A 152 21.51 -3.64 9.68
N PHE A 153 21.59 -4.75 10.42
CA PHE A 153 21.92 -6.07 9.87
C PHE A 153 20.93 -6.48 8.79
N PHE A 154 19.65 -6.29 9.05
CA PHE A 154 18.59 -6.63 8.11
C PHE A 154 18.73 -5.89 6.78
N PHE A 155 18.87 -4.57 6.81
CA PHE A 155 18.95 -3.77 5.58
C PHE A 155 20.30 -3.88 4.87
N ASN A 156 21.41 -4.04 5.60
CA ASN A 156 22.75 -3.99 4.99
C ASN A 156 23.35 -5.37 4.70
N ILE A 157 22.86 -6.43 5.33
CA ILE A 157 23.38 -7.78 5.15
C ILE A 157 22.34 -8.76 4.65
N TYR A 158 21.22 -8.91 5.37
CA TYR A 158 20.21 -9.93 5.05
C TYR A 158 19.54 -9.68 3.68
N ILE A 159 19.04 -8.47 3.44
CA ILE A 159 18.39 -8.12 2.16
C ILE A 159 19.36 -8.30 0.97
N PRO A 160 20.59 -7.75 0.97
CA PRO A 160 21.54 -7.96 -0.12
C PRO A 160 21.87 -9.43 -0.38
N LEU A 161 22.06 -10.22 0.67
CA LEU A 161 22.30 -11.67 0.52
C LEU A 161 21.08 -12.40 -0.08
N CYS A 162 19.87 -12.08 0.39
CA CYS A 162 18.66 -12.64 -0.22
C CYS A 162 18.55 -12.30 -1.71
N HIS A 163 18.84 -11.08 -2.10
CA HIS A 163 18.85 -10.68 -3.50
C HIS A 163 19.90 -11.40 -4.32
N LEU A 164 21.10 -11.60 -3.77
CA LEU A 164 22.18 -12.30 -4.45
C LEU A 164 21.83 -13.78 -4.72
N PHE A 165 21.21 -14.48 -3.76
CA PHE A 165 20.94 -15.90 -3.86
C PHE A 165 19.57 -16.26 -4.45
N PHE A 166 18.56 -15.42 -4.24
CA PHE A 166 17.16 -15.73 -4.58
C PHE A 166 16.53 -14.72 -5.54
N GLY A 167 17.15 -13.55 -5.76
CA GLY A 167 16.59 -12.47 -6.56
C GLY A 167 15.49 -11.65 -5.85
N TYR A 168 15.09 -12.04 -4.62
CA TYR A 168 14.09 -11.34 -3.81
C TYR A 168 14.32 -11.58 -2.32
N THR A 169 13.70 -10.74 -1.47
CA THR A 169 13.84 -10.86 -0.01
C THR A 169 12.83 -11.87 0.55
N LYS A 170 13.29 -12.91 1.23
CA LYS A 170 12.46 -13.89 1.93
C LYS A 170 11.98 -13.33 3.27
N THR A 171 10.90 -12.57 3.28
CA THR A 171 10.40 -11.88 4.48
C THR A 171 9.75 -12.81 5.51
N LYS A 172 9.17 -13.94 5.08
CA LYS A 172 8.57 -14.95 5.96
C LYS A 172 9.55 -15.54 6.99
N VAL A 173 10.79 -15.78 6.59
CA VAL A 173 11.82 -16.38 7.46
C VAL A 173 12.07 -15.54 8.71
N ILE A 174 11.78 -14.24 8.62
CA ILE A 174 11.97 -13.26 9.71
C ILE A 174 10.66 -12.79 10.33
N GLY A 175 9.54 -13.45 10.00
CA GLY A 175 8.21 -13.13 10.55
C GLY A 175 7.61 -11.82 10.00
N ILE A 176 8.03 -11.35 8.83
CA ILE A 176 7.47 -10.18 8.17
C ILE A 176 6.70 -10.66 6.93
N GLY A 177 5.44 -10.23 6.80
CA GLY A 177 4.59 -10.56 5.67
C GLY A 177 3.67 -11.74 5.92
N GLU A 178 2.76 -11.97 4.96
CA GLU A 178 1.79 -13.06 4.94
C GLU A 178 2.19 -14.17 3.96
N ASP A 179 1.50 -15.30 4.10
CA ASP A 179 1.61 -16.46 3.18
C ASP A 179 1.06 -16.19 1.79
#